data_9140661f7a7e7346e953f94835e1287d
#
_entry.id   9140661f7a7e7346e953f94835e1287d
#
_cell.length_a   1.000
_cell.length_b   1.000
_cell.length_c   1.000
_cell.angle_alpha   90.00
_cell.angle_beta   90.00
_cell.angle_gamma   90.00
#
_symmetry.space_group_name_H-M   'P 1'
#
loop_
_entity.id
_entity.type
_entity.pdbx_description
1 polymer ?
#
loop_
_entity_poly.entity_id
_entity_poly.type
_entity_poly.pdbx_seq_one_letter_code
_entity_poly.pdbx_strand_id
1 'polypeptide(L)'
;MDTYELKLCGVKRELPFIDLEDNLAFASFVIMGDTELITACAPELAEKIGDVDVIITAEAKGIALAYEISRLLGKKEFIVARKSIKSYMCGVVSVSVHSITTSGEQHLYLDGHDAKRLCGKRAC
;
A
#
# COMPACT_ATOMS: atom_id res chain seq x y z
N MET A 1 15.03 -1.24 24.10
CA MET A 1 15.02 -1.56 22.65
C MET A 1 15.20 -0.25 21.90
N ASP A 2 16.15 -0.22 21.00
CA ASP A 2 16.38 0.99 20.21
C ASP A 2 15.26 1.19 19.21
N THR A 3 14.87 2.44 19.03
CA THR A 3 13.80 2.84 18.11
C THR A 3 14.30 3.92 17.16
N TYR A 4 13.66 4.01 16.01
CA TYR A 4 13.83 5.09 15.07
C TYR A 4 12.67 6.09 15.22
N GLU A 5 13.00 7.34 15.50
CA GLU A 5 11.98 8.39 15.56
C GLU A 5 11.60 8.84 14.15
N LEU A 6 10.36 8.57 13.76
CA LEU A 6 9.76 9.05 12.52
C LEU A 6 8.89 10.27 12.81
N LYS A 7 9.15 11.36 12.08
CA LYS A 7 8.27 12.54 12.04
C LYS A 7 7.71 12.69 10.64
N LEU A 8 6.41 12.59 10.51
CA LEU A 8 5.75 12.60 9.21
C LEU A 8 4.41 13.34 9.32
N CYS A 9 4.23 14.35 8.48
CA CYS A 9 2.99 15.15 8.42
C CYS A 9 2.55 15.69 9.79
N GLY A 10 3.51 16.14 10.63
CA GLY A 10 3.24 16.64 11.98
C GLY A 10 2.99 15.58 13.05
N VAL A 11 3.00 14.31 12.67
CA VAL A 11 2.82 13.16 13.59
C VAL A 11 4.16 12.52 13.89
N LYS A 12 4.39 12.17 15.15
CA LYS A 12 5.59 11.50 15.62
C LYS A 12 5.28 10.04 15.96
N ARG A 13 6.16 9.13 15.54
CA ARG A 13 6.12 7.69 15.89
C ARG A 13 7.51 7.19 16.23
N GLU A 14 7.57 6.25 17.17
CA GLU A 14 8.77 5.50 17.52
C GLU A 14 8.67 4.12 16.86
N LEU A 15 9.52 3.86 15.87
CA LEU A 15 9.51 2.61 15.13
C LEU A 15 10.50 1.63 15.74
N PRO A 16 10.10 0.41 16.12
CA PRO A 16 11.04 -0.59 16.63
C PRO A 16 11.95 -1.08 15.51
N PHE A 17 13.22 -1.33 15.83
CA PHE A 17 14.11 -2.06 14.94
C PHE A 17 13.82 -3.56 15.02
N ILE A 18 13.76 -4.17 13.85
CA ILE A 18 13.57 -5.61 13.68
C ILE A 18 14.79 -6.14 12.94
N ASP A 19 15.46 -7.12 13.54
CA ASP A 19 16.60 -7.78 12.92
C ASP A 19 16.12 -8.72 11.81
N LEU A 20 16.73 -8.63 10.64
CA LEU A 20 16.48 -9.53 9.51
C LEU A 20 17.55 -10.60 9.41
N GLU A 21 18.81 -10.19 9.56
CA GLU A 21 20.00 -11.02 9.47
C GLU A 21 21.09 -10.43 10.36
N ASP A 22 22.18 -11.14 10.52
CA ASP A 22 23.36 -10.63 11.21
C ASP A 22 23.80 -9.28 10.57
N ASN A 23 23.81 -8.25 11.39
CA ASN A 23 24.16 -6.87 11.01
C ASN A 23 23.19 -6.15 10.06
N LEU A 24 21.96 -6.64 9.89
CA LEU A 24 20.93 -5.97 9.11
C LEU A 24 19.62 -5.88 9.89
N ALA A 25 19.20 -4.67 10.17
CA ALA A 25 17.91 -4.40 10.81
C ALA A 25 17.14 -3.33 10.03
N PHE A 26 15.83 -3.32 10.15
CA PHE A 26 14.98 -2.25 9.61
C PHE A 26 14.07 -1.67 10.68
N ALA A 27 13.76 -0.39 10.55
CA ALA A 27 12.75 0.27 11.38
C ALA A 27 11.36 -0.15 10.89
N SER A 28 10.62 -0.86 11.73
CA SER A 28 9.32 -1.42 11.35
C SER A 28 8.25 -0.34 11.28
N PHE A 29 7.84 -0.01 10.07
CA PHE A 29 6.78 0.97 9.80
C PHE A 29 5.51 0.27 9.33
N VAL A 30 4.45 0.39 10.11
CA VAL A 30 3.14 -0.19 9.79
C VAL A 30 2.08 0.90 9.93
N ILE A 31 1.63 1.43 8.79
CA ILE A 31 0.59 2.48 8.77
C ILE A 31 -0.83 1.91 8.93
N MET A 32 -1.02 0.62 8.65
CA MET A 32 -2.31 -0.04 8.76
C MET A 32 -2.83 0.03 10.20
N GLY A 33 -4.01 0.57 10.39
CA GLY A 33 -4.62 0.76 11.70
C GLY A 33 -4.24 2.07 12.41
N ASP A 34 -3.28 2.83 11.89
CA ASP A 34 -2.89 4.12 12.44
C ASP A 34 -3.73 5.25 11.84
N THR A 35 -4.91 5.45 12.38
CA THR A 35 -5.88 6.43 11.87
C THR A 35 -5.34 7.85 11.88
N GLU A 36 -4.64 8.26 12.94
CA GLU A 36 -4.07 9.61 13.05
C GLU A 36 -3.04 9.85 11.95
N LEU A 37 -2.12 8.93 11.75
CA LEU A 37 -1.08 9.07 10.72
C LEU A 37 -1.66 9.03 9.31
N ILE A 38 -2.62 8.14 9.06
CA ILE A 38 -3.31 8.06 7.75
C ILE A 38 -4.01 9.38 7.44
N THR A 39 -4.77 9.92 8.37
CA THR A 39 -5.52 11.17 8.16
C THR A 39 -4.60 12.39 8.05
N ALA A 40 -3.42 12.35 8.65
CA ALA A 40 -2.41 13.40 8.52
C ALA A 40 -1.68 13.34 7.17
N CYS A 41 -1.34 12.14 6.68
CA CYS A 41 -0.54 11.97 5.47
C CYS A 41 -1.35 11.98 4.18
N ALA A 42 -2.57 11.48 4.21
CA ALA A 42 -3.38 11.33 3.00
C ALA A 42 -3.63 12.65 2.24
N PRO A 43 -3.90 13.80 2.89
CA PRO A 43 -4.07 15.07 2.18
C PRO A 43 -2.82 15.51 1.42
N GLU A 44 -1.64 15.38 2.02
CA GLU A 44 -0.38 15.73 1.36
C GLU A 44 -0.07 14.81 0.19
N LEU A 45 -0.35 13.52 0.34
CA LEU A 45 -0.18 12.55 -0.75
C LEU A 45 -1.19 12.81 -1.88
N ALA A 46 -2.45 13.10 -1.55
CA ALA A 46 -3.47 13.42 -2.54
C ALA A 46 -3.08 14.64 -3.38
N GLU A 47 -2.53 15.67 -2.76
CA GLU A 47 -2.03 16.85 -3.45
C GLU A 47 -0.86 16.51 -4.39
N LYS A 48 0.10 15.70 -3.93
CA LYS A 48 1.25 15.27 -4.73
C LYS A 48 0.88 14.36 -5.90
N ILE A 49 -0.09 13.47 -5.69
CA ILE A 49 -0.59 12.56 -6.73
C ILE A 49 -1.26 13.35 -7.84
N GLY A 50 -2.02 14.37 -7.48
CA GLY A 50 -2.71 15.24 -8.44
C GLY A 50 -3.79 14.51 -9.21
N ASP A 51 -3.86 14.76 -10.51
CA ASP A 51 -4.90 14.23 -11.40
C ASP A 51 -4.53 12.83 -11.89
N VAL A 52 -5.13 11.81 -11.28
CA VAL A 52 -5.00 10.40 -11.67
C VAL A 52 -6.38 9.78 -11.87
N ASP A 53 -6.45 8.76 -12.72
CA ASP A 53 -7.69 8.05 -13.01
C ASP A 53 -8.00 7.00 -11.94
N VAL A 54 -6.98 6.30 -11.47
CA VAL A 54 -7.13 5.12 -10.60
C VAL A 54 -6.08 5.13 -9.49
N ILE A 55 -6.52 4.82 -8.27
CA ILE A 55 -5.63 4.51 -7.14
C ILE A 55 -5.54 2.99 -7.01
N ILE A 56 -4.33 2.47 -6.87
CA ILE A 56 -4.07 1.05 -6.68
C ILE A 56 -3.11 0.84 -5.50
N THR A 57 -3.36 -0.19 -4.74
CA THR A 57 -2.48 -0.62 -3.66
C THR A 57 -2.39 -2.14 -3.61
N ALA A 58 -1.32 -2.65 -3.02
CA ALA A 58 -1.23 -4.07 -2.67
C ALA A 58 -1.76 -4.30 -1.25
N GLU A 59 -2.40 -5.45 -1.01
CA GLU A 59 -2.76 -5.82 0.36
C GLU A 59 -1.51 -6.07 1.21
N ALA A 60 -1.51 -5.85 2.53
CA ALA A 60 -2.67 -5.33 3.26
C ALA A 60 -2.40 -3.91 3.79
N LYS A 61 -1.16 -3.53 4.04
CA LYS A 61 -0.77 -2.33 4.81
C LYS A 61 -1.20 -1.01 4.16
N GLY A 62 -1.30 -0.95 2.85
CA GLY A 62 -1.66 0.25 2.11
C GLY A 62 -3.16 0.49 1.94
N ILE A 63 -4.02 -0.48 2.29
CA ILE A 63 -5.45 -0.40 1.97
C ILE A 63 -6.12 0.81 2.62
N ALA A 64 -5.90 1.04 3.91
CA ALA A 64 -6.52 2.16 4.61
C ALA A 64 -6.05 3.51 4.09
N LEU A 65 -4.76 3.63 3.75
CA LEU A 65 -4.22 4.85 3.15
C LEU A 65 -4.79 5.09 1.74
N ALA A 66 -4.87 4.06 0.92
CA ALA A 66 -5.47 4.16 -0.42
C ALA A 66 -6.95 4.54 -0.36
N TYR A 67 -7.69 4.00 0.60
CA TYR A 67 -9.08 4.40 0.87
C TYR A 67 -9.19 5.90 1.14
N GLU A 68 -8.41 6.42 2.09
CA GLU A 68 -8.47 7.83 2.50
C GLU A 68 -8.04 8.77 1.35
N ILE A 69 -6.99 8.43 0.62
CA ILE A 69 -6.56 9.17 -0.56
C ILE A 69 -7.67 9.18 -1.62
N SER A 70 -8.28 8.05 -1.89
CA SER A 70 -9.38 7.92 -2.86
C SER A 70 -10.58 8.77 -2.46
N ARG A 71 -10.93 8.78 -1.18
CA ARG A 71 -11.99 9.62 -0.64
C ARG A 71 -11.71 11.10 -0.86
N LEU A 72 -10.49 11.54 -0.54
CA LEU A 72 -10.07 12.95 -0.72
C LEU A 72 -10.05 13.37 -2.18
N LEU A 73 -9.68 12.48 -3.09
CA LEU A 73 -9.66 12.74 -4.54
C LEU A 73 -11.05 12.58 -5.19
N GLY A 74 -12.08 12.26 -4.42
CA GLY A 74 -13.44 12.06 -4.94
C GLY A 74 -13.59 10.81 -5.81
N LYS A 75 -12.70 9.82 -5.65
CA LYS A 75 -12.81 8.54 -6.36
C LYS A 75 -13.90 7.68 -5.71
N LYS A 76 -14.69 7.00 -6.54
CA LYS A 76 -15.74 6.10 -6.05
C LYS A 76 -15.20 4.75 -5.63
N GLU A 77 -14.02 4.39 -6.09
CA GLU A 77 -13.39 3.10 -5.85
C GLU A 77 -11.87 3.19 -6.05
N PHE A 78 -11.17 2.21 -5.50
CA PHE A 78 -9.75 1.98 -5.73
C PHE A 78 -9.51 0.49 -5.92
N ILE A 79 -8.35 0.12 -6.42
CA ILE A 79 -8.01 -1.28 -6.74
C ILE A 79 -7.04 -1.81 -5.69
N VAL A 80 -7.27 -3.06 -5.26
CA VAL A 80 -6.37 -3.78 -4.36
C VAL A 80 -5.80 -5.00 -5.08
N ALA A 81 -4.49 -4.99 -5.30
CA ALA A 81 -3.78 -6.17 -5.75
C ALA A 81 -3.67 -7.18 -4.61
N ARG A 82 -4.10 -8.41 -4.85
CA ARG A 82 -4.17 -9.45 -3.83
C ARG A 82 -2.94 -10.36 -3.87
N LYS A 83 -2.63 -10.99 -2.74
CA LYS A 83 -1.48 -11.91 -2.60
C LYS A 83 -1.83 -13.36 -2.91
N SER A 84 -3.10 -13.63 -3.14
CA SER A 84 -3.61 -14.94 -3.57
C SER A 84 -4.83 -14.79 -4.46
N ILE A 85 -5.08 -15.77 -5.31
CA ILE A 85 -6.29 -15.83 -6.13
C ILE A 85 -7.49 -16.13 -5.23
N LYS A 86 -8.56 -15.37 -5.41
CA LYS A 86 -9.81 -15.53 -4.66
C LYS A 86 -10.86 -16.18 -5.55
N SER A 87 -11.79 -16.89 -4.93
CA SER A 87 -12.82 -17.66 -5.64
C SER A 87 -13.73 -16.84 -6.56
N TYR A 88 -13.85 -15.54 -6.30
CA TYR A 88 -14.67 -14.64 -7.11
C TYR A 88 -13.92 -14.04 -8.32
N MET A 89 -12.61 -14.24 -8.40
CA MET A 89 -11.80 -13.69 -9.49
C MET A 89 -11.95 -14.47 -10.78
N CYS A 90 -12.04 -13.76 -11.90
CA CYS A 90 -12.05 -14.30 -13.25
C CYS A 90 -11.06 -13.57 -14.15
N GLY A 91 -10.39 -14.28 -15.05
CA GLY A 91 -9.42 -13.65 -15.96
C GLY A 91 -8.23 -13.04 -15.25
N VAL A 92 -7.72 -13.69 -14.22
CA VAL A 92 -6.69 -13.21 -13.32
C VAL A 92 -5.41 -12.85 -14.06
N VAL A 93 -4.85 -11.68 -13.76
CA VAL A 93 -3.51 -11.26 -14.17
C VAL A 93 -2.59 -11.32 -12.97
N SER A 94 -1.37 -11.79 -13.16
CA SER A 94 -0.40 -11.94 -12.06
C SER A 94 1.00 -11.49 -12.43
N VAL A 95 1.76 -11.13 -11.41
CA VAL A 95 3.18 -10.82 -11.50
C VAL A 95 3.92 -11.40 -10.31
N SER A 96 5.12 -11.94 -10.54
CA SER A 96 6.04 -12.35 -9.48
C SER A 96 6.68 -11.15 -8.82
N VAL A 97 6.79 -11.17 -7.50
CA VAL A 97 7.44 -10.13 -6.72
C VAL A 97 8.33 -10.75 -5.65
N HIS A 98 9.36 -10.00 -5.24
CA HIS A 98 10.21 -10.36 -4.13
C HIS A 98 10.07 -9.34 -3.00
N SER A 99 9.99 -9.83 -1.77
CA SER A 99 9.89 -9.00 -0.57
C SER A 99 11.06 -9.29 0.36
N ILE A 100 11.58 -8.26 1.01
CA ILE A 100 12.63 -8.40 2.02
C ILE A 100 12.10 -9.00 3.34
N THR A 101 10.80 -8.93 3.57
CA THR A 101 10.17 -9.35 4.83
C THR A 101 9.54 -10.74 4.77
N THR A 102 9.45 -11.34 3.60
CA THR A 102 8.86 -12.67 3.41
C THR A 102 9.76 -13.50 2.51
N SER A 103 10.15 -14.68 2.99
CA SER A 103 10.95 -15.62 2.20
C SER A 103 10.10 -16.29 1.12
N GLY A 104 10.74 -16.62 -0.01
CA GLY A 104 10.13 -17.34 -1.11
C GLY A 104 9.52 -16.44 -2.18
N GLU A 105 9.05 -17.08 -3.25
CA GLU A 105 8.41 -16.40 -4.36
C GLU A 105 7.01 -15.95 -3.97
N GLN A 106 6.72 -14.68 -4.26
CA GLN A 106 5.41 -14.08 -4.02
C GLN A 106 4.83 -13.59 -5.32
N HIS A 107 3.50 -13.50 -5.37
CA HIS A 107 2.76 -12.98 -6.50
C HIS A 107 1.79 -11.90 -6.06
N LEU A 108 1.53 -10.97 -6.96
CA LEU A 108 0.40 -10.05 -6.88
C LEU A 108 -0.59 -10.41 -7.98
N TYR A 109 -1.86 -10.38 -7.64
CA TYR A 109 -2.96 -10.78 -8.51
C TYR A 109 -3.99 -9.67 -8.63
N LEU A 110 -4.45 -9.44 -9.86
CA LEU A 110 -5.62 -8.61 -10.14
C LEU A 110 -6.70 -9.46 -10.76
N ASP A 111 -7.94 -9.22 -10.36
CA ASP A 111 -9.10 -9.70 -11.12
C ASP A 111 -9.07 -9.09 -12.54
N GLY A 112 -9.49 -9.85 -13.53
CA GLY A 112 -9.56 -9.39 -14.91
C GLY A 112 -10.42 -8.15 -15.11
N HIS A 113 -11.45 -7.97 -14.28
CA HIS A 113 -12.25 -6.75 -14.26
C HIS A 113 -11.40 -5.52 -13.86
N ASP A 114 -10.61 -5.63 -12.80
CA ASP A 114 -9.74 -4.55 -12.33
C ASP A 114 -8.59 -4.29 -13.32
N ALA A 115 -8.02 -5.34 -13.91
CA ALA A 115 -7.00 -5.20 -14.94
C ALA A 115 -7.50 -4.39 -16.16
N LYS A 116 -8.73 -4.63 -16.59
CA LYS A 116 -9.36 -3.87 -17.67
C LYS A 116 -9.56 -2.40 -17.30
N ARG A 117 -9.90 -2.11 -16.06
CA ARG A 117 -10.07 -0.73 -15.57
C ARG A 117 -8.77 0.06 -15.55
N LEU A 118 -7.63 -0.61 -15.46
CA LEU A 118 -6.30 0.02 -15.50
C LEU A 118 -5.83 0.33 -16.93
N CYS A 119 -6.38 -0.36 -17.92
CA CYS A 119 -5.91 -0.25 -19.31
C CYS A 119 -6.11 1.18 -19.83
N GLY A 120 -5.00 1.81 -20.27
CA GLY A 120 -5.02 3.17 -20.78
C GLY A 120 -5.25 4.25 -19.74
N LYS A 121 -5.18 3.94 -18.46
CA LYS A 121 -5.41 4.86 -17.35
C LYS A 121 -4.11 5.31 -16.71
N ARG A 122 -4.13 6.53 -16.17
CA ARG A 122 -3.08 7.03 -15.28
C ARG A 122 -3.37 6.49 -13.88
N ALA A 123 -2.54 5.56 -13.42
CA ALA A 123 -2.66 4.96 -12.09
C ALA A 123 -1.56 5.45 -11.14
N CYS A 124 -1.88 5.51 -9.85
CA CYS A 124 -0.95 5.77 -8.77
C CYS A 124 -1.15 4.73 -7.65
#